data_1707fd2210ac29646a75ef3fd6456a64
#
_entry.id   1707fd2210ac29646a75ef3fd6456a64
#
_cell.length_a   1.000
_cell.length_b   1.000
_cell.length_c   1.000
_cell.angle_alpha   90.00
_cell.angle_beta   90.00
_cell.angle_gamma   90.00
#
_symmetry.space_group_name_H-M   'P 1'
#
loop_
_entity.id
_entity.type
_entity.pdbx_description
1 polymer ?
#
loop_
_entity_poly.entity_id
_entity_poly.type
_entity_poly.pdbx_seq_one_letter_code
_entity_poly.pdbx_strand_id
1 'polypeptide(L)'
;MLAGLLLPEMSGPWLGLHTIARSAAPAWAGQVIHQAEMSAQQKPKTTLSLDCQGHDETTGLPIGLTKEEQVQYVKQLLVNIGLTSSFAPLVVVCGHESETTNNPYASALDCGACGGAAGAFNARVFAALANLPHVRDGLAREGIVIPDETVFVAAEHITTVDELRWVEVPPLSEAAEAAFRQLKQALGEASRRANAERMAKLPHVGQTPRDPVAEAQRRAVDWSEIRPEWGLARNAAFLIGCRKLTKGKDLNGRVFLHSYDWREDPTGEALAGIIAGPATVGQWINLQYYASTVAPHHYGSGDKTTQTVTGSIGVMQGNGSDLLAGLPWQSVAASDRELFHAPLRLLVIIEAPSYYIEQLLDRNEEFRRKVQNGWLRLASIDPASGAWVNWEAGRLASMQQR
;
A
#
# COMPACT_ATOMS: atom_id res chain seq x y z
N MET A 1 -33.11 -16.85 21.91
CA MET A 1 -33.90 -17.43 20.81
C MET A 1 -34.93 -16.45 20.24
N LEU A 2 -35.78 -15.80 21.09
CA LEU A 2 -36.78 -14.80 20.64
C LEU A 2 -36.17 -13.58 19.92
N ALA A 3 -35.04 -13.05 20.36
CA ALA A 3 -34.37 -11.90 19.72
C ALA A 3 -33.91 -12.19 18.27
N GLY A 4 -33.50 -13.43 17.99
CA GLY A 4 -33.10 -13.82 16.63
C GLY A 4 -34.27 -13.98 15.66
N LEU A 5 -35.47 -14.19 16.15
CA LEU A 5 -36.70 -14.30 15.35
C LEU A 5 -37.33 -12.93 15.06
N LEU A 6 -37.17 -11.97 15.99
CA LEU A 6 -37.70 -10.61 15.82
C LEU A 6 -36.78 -9.69 15.03
N LEU A 7 -35.47 -9.96 15.01
CA LEU A 7 -34.48 -9.11 14.33
C LEU A 7 -34.77 -8.94 12.83
N PRO A 8 -35.06 -10.01 12.05
CA PRO A 8 -35.38 -9.87 10.63
C PRO A 8 -36.66 -9.06 10.37
N GLU A 9 -37.67 -9.24 11.18
CA GLU A 9 -38.94 -8.53 11.01
C GLU A 9 -38.82 -7.04 11.36
N MET A 10 -38.03 -6.70 12.38
CA MET A 10 -37.79 -5.32 12.77
C MET A 10 -36.83 -4.62 11.81
N SER A 11 -35.81 -5.32 11.27
CA SER A 11 -34.85 -4.76 10.34
C SER A 11 -35.30 -4.80 8.88
N GLY A 12 -36.23 -5.66 8.52
CA GLY A 12 -36.70 -5.88 7.16
C GLY A 12 -37.13 -4.61 6.42
N PRO A 13 -38.01 -3.77 7.00
CA PRO A 13 -38.43 -2.52 6.37
C PRO A 13 -37.27 -1.56 6.14
N TRP A 14 -36.32 -1.47 7.10
CA TRP A 14 -35.13 -0.66 6.98
C TRP A 14 -34.19 -1.17 5.88
N LEU A 15 -33.93 -2.47 5.86
CA LEU A 15 -33.11 -3.12 4.83
C LEU A 15 -33.75 -3.00 3.44
N GLY A 16 -35.08 -3.06 3.36
CA GLY A 16 -35.84 -2.83 2.14
C GLY A 16 -35.67 -1.41 1.61
N LEU A 17 -35.84 -0.41 2.48
CA LEU A 17 -35.60 1.01 2.12
C LEU A 17 -34.14 1.26 1.68
N HIS A 18 -33.20 0.68 2.40
CA HIS A 18 -31.78 0.75 2.07
C HIS A 18 -31.49 0.14 0.68
N THR A 19 -32.06 -1.02 0.39
CA THR A 19 -31.92 -1.69 -0.91
C THR A 19 -32.52 -0.84 -2.04
N ILE A 20 -33.71 -0.27 -1.83
CA ILE A 20 -34.36 0.62 -2.80
C ILE A 20 -33.51 1.86 -3.04
N ALA A 21 -33.02 2.51 -1.97
CA ALA A 21 -32.18 3.70 -2.08
C ALA A 21 -30.88 3.41 -2.84
N ARG A 22 -30.19 2.31 -2.52
CA ARG A 22 -28.98 1.87 -3.23
C ARG A 22 -29.23 1.51 -4.69
N SER A 23 -30.41 0.97 -5.02
CA SER A 23 -30.76 0.60 -6.39
C SER A 23 -31.18 1.81 -7.23
N ALA A 24 -31.92 2.74 -6.63
CA ALA A 24 -32.46 3.90 -7.35
C ALA A 24 -31.49 5.10 -7.42
N ALA A 25 -30.65 5.29 -6.38
CA ALA A 25 -29.71 6.39 -6.27
C ALA A 25 -28.41 5.96 -5.55
N PRO A 26 -27.61 5.07 -6.14
CA PRO A 26 -26.49 4.39 -5.48
C PRO A 26 -25.45 5.38 -4.92
N ALA A 27 -25.06 6.40 -5.67
CA ALA A 27 -24.08 7.39 -5.24
C ALA A 27 -24.58 8.21 -4.04
N TRP A 28 -25.84 8.66 -4.06
CA TRP A 28 -26.43 9.40 -2.95
C TRP A 28 -26.55 8.54 -1.70
N ALA A 29 -27.09 7.34 -1.84
CA ALA A 29 -27.20 6.38 -0.73
C ALA A 29 -25.82 6.06 -0.13
N GLY A 30 -24.82 5.85 -0.98
CA GLY A 30 -23.44 5.63 -0.56
C GLY A 30 -22.86 6.82 0.23
N GLN A 31 -23.06 8.04 -0.24
CA GLN A 31 -22.60 9.25 0.47
C GLN A 31 -23.24 9.40 1.84
N VAL A 32 -24.57 9.21 1.94
CA VAL A 32 -25.29 9.31 3.22
C VAL A 32 -24.79 8.27 4.21
N ILE A 33 -24.61 7.02 3.75
CA ILE A 33 -24.12 5.91 4.59
C ILE A 33 -22.69 6.22 5.03
N HIS A 34 -21.81 6.59 4.10
CA HIS A 34 -20.43 6.91 4.42
C HIS A 34 -20.32 8.06 5.43
N GLN A 35 -21.09 9.13 5.27
CA GLN A 35 -21.14 10.22 6.24
C GLN A 35 -21.64 9.78 7.61
N ALA A 36 -22.65 8.91 7.64
CA ALA A 36 -23.18 8.37 8.90
C ALA A 36 -22.13 7.47 9.59
N GLU A 37 -21.45 6.62 8.83
CA GLU A 37 -20.37 5.76 9.33
C GLU A 37 -19.18 6.61 9.86
N MET A 38 -18.73 7.60 9.12
CA MET A 38 -17.66 8.50 9.54
C MET A 38 -18.04 9.28 10.81
N SER A 39 -19.31 9.67 10.94
CA SER A 39 -19.82 10.35 12.13
C SER A 39 -19.95 9.41 13.33
N ALA A 40 -20.35 8.16 13.09
CA ALA A 40 -20.44 7.13 14.13
C ALA A 40 -19.09 6.57 14.57
N GLN A 41 -18.15 6.52 13.63
CA GLN A 41 -16.77 6.07 13.86
C GLN A 41 -15.86 7.21 14.34
N GLN A 42 -16.35 8.18 15.10
CA GLN A 42 -15.45 9.11 15.78
C GLN A 42 -14.48 8.27 16.61
N LYS A 43 -13.37 7.91 15.97
CA LYS A 43 -12.31 7.14 16.63
C LYS A 43 -11.87 7.95 17.84
N PRO A 44 -11.92 7.38 19.06
CA PRO A 44 -11.47 8.09 20.23
C PRO A 44 -10.02 8.53 19.99
N LYS A 45 -9.66 9.72 20.46
CA LYS A 45 -8.27 10.15 20.42
C LYS A 45 -7.47 9.18 21.30
N THR A 46 -6.70 8.31 20.65
CA THR A 46 -5.84 7.34 21.32
C THR A 46 -4.48 7.97 21.61
N THR A 47 -3.93 7.66 22.78
CA THR A 47 -2.55 7.99 23.12
C THR A 47 -1.66 6.80 22.78
N LEU A 48 -0.51 7.06 22.16
CA LEU A 48 0.47 6.01 21.90
C LEU A 48 1.21 5.67 23.19
N SER A 49 1.30 4.38 23.51
CA SER A 49 2.12 3.83 24.57
C SER A 49 3.43 3.33 23.94
N LEU A 50 4.43 4.21 23.87
CA LEU A 50 5.69 3.90 23.20
C LEU A 50 6.69 3.22 24.10
N ASP A 51 6.69 3.55 25.40
CA ASP A 51 7.63 2.98 26.37
C ASP A 51 7.18 1.60 26.85
N CYS A 52 8.14 0.72 27.11
CA CYS A 52 7.90 -0.61 27.64
C CYS A 52 7.23 -0.53 29.02
N GLN A 53 6.02 -1.06 29.14
CA GLN A 53 5.19 -1.07 30.35
C GLN A 53 4.96 -2.49 30.91
N GLY A 54 5.70 -3.49 30.42
CA GLY A 54 5.52 -4.90 30.78
C GLY A 54 4.87 -5.70 29.64
N HIS A 55 4.04 -6.67 30.00
CA HIS A 55 3.38 -7.56 29.05
C HIS A 55 1.88 -7.49 29.24
N ASP A 56 1.15 -7.62 28.16
CA ASP A 56 -0.30 -7.74 28.18
C ASP A 56 -0.69 -9.07 28.86
N GLU A 57 -1.56 -9.00 29.84
CA GLU A 57 -1.95 -10.17 30.66
C GLU A 57 -2.68 -11.26 29.84
N THR A 58 -3.33 -10.88 28.75
CA THR A 58 -4.12 -11.79 27.94
C THR A 58 -3.29 -12.47 26.86
N THR A 59 -2.42 -11.73 26.20
CA THR A 59 -1.64 -12.20 25.02
C THR A 59 -0.21 -12.59 25.38
N GLY A 60 0.30 -12.14 26.54
CA GLY A 60 1.69 -12.30 26.92
C GLY A 60 2.68 -11.50 26.08
N LEU A 61 2.19 -10.63 25.19
CA LEU A 61 3.04 -9.80 24.34
C LEU A 61 3.55 -8.57 25.08
N PRO A 62 4.76 -8.07 24.78
CA PRO A 62 5.28 -6.85 25.38
C PRO A 62 4.42 -5.64 24.98
N ILE A 63 4.15 -4.75 25.92
CA ILE A 63 3.49 -3.47 25.71
C ILE A 63 4.55 -2.39 25.57
N GLY A 64 4.57 -1.72 24.40
CA GLY A 64 5.56 -0.69 24.10
C GLY A 64 6.93 -1.26 23.74
N LEU A 65 7.93 -0.40 23.66
CA LEU A 65 9.28 -0.69 23.20
C LEU A 65 10.29 -0.20 24.23
N THR A 66 11.40 -0.93 24.40
CA THR A 66 12.57 -0.41 25.12
C THR A 66 13.19 0.76 24.36
N LYS A 67 13.99 1.57 25.04
CA LYS A 67 14.67 2.71 24.40
C LYS A 67 15.63 2.27 23.28
N GLU A 68 16.26 1.14 23.47
CA GLU A 68 17.15 0.52 22.49
C GLU A 68 16.36 0.08 21.25
N GLU A 69 15.24 -0.60 21.45
CA GLU A 69 14.35 -1.00 20.35
C GLU A 69 13.80 0.20 19.59
N GLN A 70 13.40 1.27 20.29
CA GLN A 70 12.93 2.50 19.65
C GLN A 70 13.97 3.09 18.69
N VAL A 71 15.24 3.15 19.10
CA VAL A 71 16.35 3.60 18.24
C VAL A 71 16.54 2.65 17.07
N GLN A 72 16.56 1.34 17.31
CA GLN A 72 16.82 0.34 16.27
C GLN A 72 15.72 0.30 15.20
N TYR A 73 14.45 0.38 15.59
CA TYR A 73 13.35 0.41 14.62
C TYR A 73 13.40 1.65 13.72
N VAL A 74 13.67 2.83 14.30
CA VAL A 74 13.80 4.05 13.49
C VAL A 74 15.01 3.96 12.58
N LYS A 75 16.16 3.53 13.08
CA LYS A 75 17.38 3.32 12.30
C LYS A 75 17.13 2.38 11.12
N GLN A 76 16.59 1.21 11.40
CA GLN A 76 16.38 0.19 10.37
C GLN A 76 15.49 0.70 9.23
N LEU A 77 14.41 1.42 9.57
CA LEU A 77 13.54 1.98 8.54
C LEU A 77 14.25 3.06 7.73
N LEU A 78 14.94 4.01 8.40
CA LEU A 78 15.68 5.09 7.71
C LEU A 78 16.75 4.54 6.77
N VAL A 79 17.49 3.52 7.20
CA VAL A 79 18.49 2.83 6.36
C VAL A 79 17.82 2.12 5.19
N ASN A 80 16.74 1.39 5.44
CA ASN A 80 16.03 0.64 4.38
C ASN A 80 15.47 1.55 3.29
N ILE A 81 15.02 2.77 3.62
CA ILE A 81 14.53 3.74 2.65
C ILE A 81 15.62 4.66 2.09
N GLY A 82 16.86 4.55 2.58
CA GLY A 82 17.99 5.37 2.18
C GLY A 82 17.91 6.83 2.66
N LEU A 83 17.17 7.12 3.73
CA LEU A 83 17.06 8.46 4.33
C LEU A 83 17.96 8.55 5.57
N THR A 84 19.28 8.61 5.36
CA THR A 84 20.29 8.65 6.43
C THR A 84 20.95 10.02 6.60
N SER A 85 20.72 10.94 5.66
CA SER A 85 21.28 12.29 5.65
C SER A 85 20.37 13.26 4.89
N SER A 86 20.72 14.55 4.92
CA SER A 86 20.02 15.60 4.16
C SER A 86 18.51 15.67 4.42
N PHE A 87 18.13 15.56 5.69
CA PHE A 87 16.72 15.64 6.10
C PHE A 87 16.13 17.01 5.75
N ALA A 88 14.94 16.98 5.15
CA ALA A 88 14.14 18.18 4.97
C ALA A 88 13.55 18.64 6.32
N PRO A 89 13.15 19.91 6.45
CA PRO A 89 12.47 20.40 7.65
C PRO A 89 11.18 19.66 7.99
N LEU A 90 10.53 19.08 6.98
CA LEU A 90 9.33 18.25 7.13
C LEU A 90 9.55 16.88 6.48
N VAL A 91 9.35 15.83 7.23
CA VAL A 91 9.33 14.44 6.74
C VAL A 91 7.95 13.86 6.97
N VAL A 92 7.28 13.46 5.88
CA VAL A 92 5.95 12.83 5.96
C VAL A 92 6.10 11.31 5.91
N VAL A 93 5.69 10.65 6.97
CA VAL A 93 5.56 9.19 7.03
C VAL A 93 4.14 8.85 6.60
N CYS A 94 4.02 8.16 5.47
CA CYS A 94 2.74 7.92 4.84
C CYS A 94 2.42 6.44 4.78
N GLY A 95 1.40 6.01 5.53
CA GLY A 95 0.75 4.73 5.33
C GLY A 95 -0.21 4.79 4.15
N HIS A 96 -0.89 3.69 3.83
CA HIS A 96 -1.97 3.69 2.86
C HIS A 96 -3.19 2.91 3.35
N GLU A 97 -4.33 3.28 2.81
CA GLU A 97 -5.61 2.63 3.04
C GLU A 97 -6.50 2.78 1.80
N SER A 98 -7.60 2.05 1.76
CA SER A 98 -8.60 2.15 0.69
C SER A 98 -9.99 2.32 1.29
N GLU A 99 -10.59 3.48 1.10
CA GLU A 99 -11.98 3.74 1.47
C GLU A 99 -12.89 3.57 0.25
N THR A 100 -13.69 2.50 0.24
CA THR A 100 -14.65 2.27 -0.85
C THR A 100 -15.77 1.32 -0.42
N THR A 101 -17.00 1.64 -0.83
CA THR A 101 -18.15 0.74 -0.69
C THR A 101 -18.27 -0.24 -1.84
N ASN A 102 -17.55 -0.02 -2.93
CA ASN A 102 -17.57 -0.90 -4.09
C ASN A 102 -16.47 -1.96 -4.08
N ASN A 103 -15.73 -2.07 -2.98
CA ASN A 103 -14.83 -3.17 -2.70
C ASN A 103 -15.35 -3.98 -1.52
N PRO A 104 -16.00 -5.12 -1.75
CA PRO A 104 -16.55 -5.92 -0.67
C PRO A 104 -15.50 -6.55 0.25
N TYR A 105 -14.24 -6.63 -0.19
CA TYR A 105 -13.13 -7.18 0.57
C TYR A 105 -12.04 -6.11 0.78
N ALA A 106 -12.24 -5.23 1.77
CA ALA A 106 -11.37 -4.09 2.04
C ALA A 106 -9.91 -4.48 2.28
N SER A 107 -9.65 -5.55 3.03
CA SER A 107 -8.28 -6.02 3.33
C SER A 107 -7.47 -6.41 2.08
N ALA A 108 -8.10 -6.65 0.94
CA ALA A 108 -7.41 -6.88 -0.33
C ALA A 108 -6.76 -5.61 -0.91
N LEU A 109 -7.16 -4.43 -0.45
CA LEU A 109 -6.67 -3.13 -0.92
C LEU A 109 -5.87 -2.36 0.13
N ASP A 110 -6.04 -2.73 1.40
CA ASP A 110 -5.28 -2.14 2.49
C ASP A 110 -3.84 -2.66 2.53
N CYS A 111 -3.05 -2.23 3.49
CA CYS A 111 -1.62 -2.50 3.53
C CYS A 111 -1.33 -3.99 3.76
N GLY A 112 -0.75 -4.68 2.76
CA GLY A 112 -0.35 -6.07 2.89
C GLY A 112 0.71 -6.29 3.97
N ALA A 113 1.63 -5.35 4.18
CA ALA A 113 2.61 -5.38 5.26
C ALA A 113 1.98 -5.21 6.65
N CYS A 114 0.80 -4.57 6.72
CA CYS A 114 0.01 -4.42 7.94
C CYS A 114 -1.03 -5.56 8.11
N GLY A 115 -0.89 -6.67 7.40
CA GLY A 115 -1.80 -7.81 7.48
C GLY A 115 -3.18 -7.55 6.86
N GLY A 116 -3.29 -6.64 5.91
CA GLY A 116 -4.56 -6.24 5.29
C GLY A 116 -5.32 -5.19 6.10
N ALA A 117 -4.63 -4.48 7.00
CA ALA A 117 -5.17 -3.33 7.74
C ALA A 117 -4.62 -2.01 7.18
N ALA A 118 -5.28 -0.91 7.52
CA ALA A 118 -4.82 0.44 7.17
C ALA A 118 -3.45 0.78 7.79
N GLY A 119 -2.62 1.52 7.05
CA GLY A 119 -1.23 1.82 7.41
C GLY A 119 -1.03 2.95 8.41
N ALA A 120 -2.08 3.71 8.75
CA ALA A 120 -2.02 4.91 9.60
C ALA A 120 -1.33 4.67 10.93
N PHE A 121 -1.63 3.56 11.61
CA PHE A 121 -1.07 3.27 12.92
C PHE A 121 0.46 3.17 12.87
N ASN A 122 1.01 2.42 11.93
CA ASN A 122 2.46 2.26 11.79
C ASN A 122 3.15 3.59 11.40
N ALA A 123 2.52 4.37 10.52
CA ALA A 123 3.01 5.70 10.17
C ALA A 123 3.07 6.62 11.41
N ARG A 124 2.03 6.57 12.25
CA ARG A 124 1.94 7.34 13.49
C ARG A 124 3.00 6.94 14.49
N VAL A 125 3.17 5.63 14.74
CA VAL A 125 4.20 5.12 15.68
C VAL A 125 5.59 5.54 15.24
N PHE A 126 5.91 5.35 13.96
CA PHE A 126 7.22 5.71 13.42
C PHE A 126 7.49 7.21 13.53
N ALA A 127 6.54 8.07 13.11
CA ALA A 127 6.70 9.53 13.20
C ALA A 127 6.89 9.98 14.66
N ALA A 128 6.13 9.40 15.60
CA ALA A 128 6.26 9.71 17.00
C ALA A 128 7.64 9.30 17.56
N LEU A 129 8.12 8.10 17.24
CA LEU A 129 9.46 7.62 17.63
C LEU A 129 10.58 8.50 17.07
N ALA A 130 10.52 8.86 15.79
CA ALA A 130 11.54 9.67 15.11
C ALA A 130 11.63 11.11 15.65
N ASN A 131 10.60 11.58 16.35
CA ASN A 131 10.59 12.89 17.01
C ASN A 131 11.10 12.84 18.47
N LEU A 132 11.33 11.65 19.05
CA LEU A 132 11.80 11.55 20.43
C LEU A 132 13.28 11.97 20.55
N PRO A 133 13.63 12.86 21.49
CA PRO A 133 15.01 13.34 21.65
C PRO A 133 16.02 12.21 21.85
N HIS A 134 15.74 11.25 22.74
CA HIS A 134 16.66 10.13 23.00
C HIS A 134 16.85 9.19 21.78
N VAL A 135 15.83 9.09 20.90
CA VAL A 135 15.96 8.34 19.63
C VAL A 135 16.90 9.07 18.69
N ARG A 136 16.76 10.39 18.55
CA ARG A 136 17.68 11.22 17.75
C ARG A 136 19.10 11.18 18.27
N ASP A 137 19.29 11.23 19.60
CA ASP A 137 20.60 11.08 20.24
C ASP A 137 21.21 9.69 19.97
N GLY A 138 20.38 8.65 19.99
CA GLY A 138 20.79 7.29 19.65
C GLY A 138 21.24 7.17 18.20
N LEU A 139 20.45 7.69 17.28
CA LEU A 139 20.75 7.70 15.84
C LEU A 139 22.02 8.50 15.53
N ALA A 140 22.24 9.66 16.18
CA ALA A 140 23.43 10.48 15.99
C ALA A 140 24.71 9.75 16.38
N ARG A 141 24.69 8.94 17.45
CA ARG A 141 25.82 8.09 17.83
C ARG A 141 26.15 7.03 16.79
N GLU A 142 25.20 6.69 15.95
CA GLU A 142 25.35 5.74 14.84
C GLU A 142 25.50 6.42 13.48
N GLY A 143 25.76 7.74 13.45
CA GLY A 143 26.07 8.51 12.26
C GLY A 143 24.85 9.07 11.50
N ILE A 144 23.63 8.88 12.00
CA ILE A 144 22.42 9.46 11.43
C ILE A 144 22.00 10.67 12.23
N VAL A 145 22.33 11.87 11.72
CA VAL A 145 22.03 13.14 12.41
C VAL A 145 20.78 13.76 11.82
N ILE A 146 19.71 13.82 12.62
CA ILE A 146 18.46 14.49 12.26
C ILE A 146 18.50 15.91 12.80
N PRO A 147 18.41 16.96 11.96
CA PRO A 147 18.39 18.35 12.42
C PRO A 147 17.24 18.65 13.37
N ASP A 148 17.44 19.57 14.31
CA ASP A 148 16.43 19.93 15.33
C ASP A 148 15.16 20.51 14.70
N GLU A 149 15.28 21.25 13.59
CA GLU A 149 14.16 21.80 12.83
C GLU A 149 13.36 20.78 12.06
N THR A 150 13.88 19.56 11.86
CA THR A 150 13.17 18.48 11.15
C THR A 150 12.06 17.91 12.01
N VAL A 151 10.84 17.90 11.48
CA VAL A 151 9.67 17.30 12.13
C VAL A 151 9.10 16.17 11.28
N PHE A 152 8.90 15.01 11.91
CA PHE A 152 8.21 13.88 11.30
C PHE A 152 6.71 13.99 11.58
N VAL A 153 5.91 13.89 10.53
CA VAL A 153 4.43 13.89 10.61
C VAL A 153 3.88 12.60 10.03
N ALA A 154 2.76 12.14 10.56
CA ALA A 154 2.10 10.94 10.08
C ALA A 154 0.92 11.29 9.18
N ALA A 155 0.83 10.61 8.05
CA ALA A 155 -0.27 10.71 7.11
C ALA A 155 -0.69 9.31 6.60
N GLU A 156 -1.83 9.26 5.96
CA GLU A 156 -2.37 8.08 5.29
C GLU A 156 -2.88 8.45 3.91
N HIS A 157 -2.44 7.71 2.91
CA HIS A 157 -2.87 7.88 1.53
C HIS A 157 -4.12 7.04 1.27
N ILE A 158 -5.23 7.71 0.99
CA ILE A 158 -6.48 7.07 0.61
C ILE A 158 -6.41 6.78 -0.89
N THR A 159 -6.09 5.54 -1.24
CA THR A 159 -5.72 5.16 -2.60
C THR A 159 -6.88 5.25 -3.59
N THR A 160 -8.11 5.16 -3.13
CA THR A 160 -9.32 5.27 -3.95
C THR A 160 -9.55 6.66 -4.54
N VAL A 161 -9.10 7.69 -3.82
CA VAL A 161 -9.33 9.09 -4.18
C VAL A 161 -8.04 9.91 -4.28
N ASP A 162 -6.88 9.29 -4.06
CA ASP A 162 -5.56 9.93 -4.03
C ASP A 162 -5.49 11.15 -3.11
N GLU A 163 -6.12 11.05 -1.94
CA GLU A 163 -6.06 12.06 -0.90
C GLU A 163 -5.12 11.64 0.23
N LEU A 164 -4.44 12.62 0.83
CA LEU A 164 -3.66 12.42 2.06
C LEU A 164 -4.49 12.86 3.26
N ARG A 165 -4.75 11.93 4.17
CA ARG A 165 -5.33 12.20 5.49
C ARG A 165 -4.19 12.38 6.49
N TRP A 166 -4.18 13.50 7.20
CA TRP A 166 -3.22 13.74 8.28
C TRP A 166 -3.65 12.98 9.53
N VAL A 167 -2.78 12.09 10.01
CA VAL A 167 -3.06 11.23 11.17
C VAL A 167 -2.56 11.89 12.46
N GLU A 168 -1.33 12.39 12.43
CA GLU A 168 -0.75 13.13 13.54
C GLU A 168 0.23 14.17 13.03
N VAL A 169 0.00 15.42 13.44
CA VAL A 169 0.86 16.56 13.15
C VAL A 169 1.26 17.18 14.49
N PRO A 170 2.48 16.91 14.99
CA PRO A 170 2.97 17.53 16.21
C PRO A 170 3.24 19.02 15.99
N PRO A 171 3.60 19.79 17.03
CA PRO A 171 4.06 21.16 16.87
C PRO A 171 5.19 21.24 15.85
N LEU A 172 5.03 22.13 14.87
CA LEU A 172 5.97 22.29 13.77
C LEU A 172 6.96 23.42 14.07
N SER A 173 8.20 23.27 13.63
CA SER A 173 9.16 24.38 13.52
C SER A 173 8.69 25.37 12.45
N GLU A 174 9.20 26.61 12.45
CA GLU A 174 8.84 27.62 11.44
C GLU A 174 9.11 27.11 10.01
N ALA A 175 10.26 26.45 9.82
CA ALA A 175 10.64 25.86 8.53
C ALA A 175 9.71 24.71 8.13
N ALA A 176 9.35 23.83 9.07
CA ALA A 176 8.42 22.72 8.85
C ALA A 176 7.00 23.22 8.54
N GLU A 177 6.52 24.29 9.21
CA GLU A 177 5.23 24.89 8.96
C GLU A 177 5.13 25.48 7.54
N ALA A 178 6.19 26.15 7.08
CA ALA A 178 6.28 26.66 5.72
C ALA A 178 6.23 25.52 4.69
N ALA A 179 7.02 24.47 4.91
CA ALA A 179 7.04 23.27 4.07
C ALA A 179 5.68 22.56 4.06
N PHE A 180 5.00 22.49 5.22
CA PHE A 180 3.69 21.84 5.35
C PHE A 180 2.60 22.56 4.55
N ARG A 181 2.58 23.91 4.60
CA ARG A 181 1.63 24.71 3.79
C ARG A 181 1.85 24.50 2.29
N GLN A 182 3.12 24.54 1.84
CA GLN A 182 3.47 24.30 0.45
C GLN A 182 3.09 22.89 0.00
N LEU A 183 3.35 21.89 0.84
CA LEU A 183 3.01 20.50 0.56
C LEU A 183 1.50 20.30 0.41
N LYS A 184 0.68 20.88 1.32
CA LYS A 184 -0.79 20.79 1.21
C LYS A 184 -1.31 21.32 -0.12
N GLN A 185 -0.76 22.43 -0.59
CA GLN A 185 -1.15 23.00 -1.88
C GLN A 185 -0.74 22.08 -3.04
N ALA A 186 0.49 21.55 -3.01
CA ALA A 186 0.99 20.65 -4.04
C ALA A 186 0.22 19.33 -4.08
N LEU A 187 -0.16 18.78 -2.93
CA LEU A 187 -0.95 17.55 -2.83
C LEU A 187 -2.35 17.69 -3.42
N GLY A 188 -3.02 18.83 -3.22
CA GLY A 188 -4.33 19.09 -3.84
C GLY A 188 -4.26 19.07 -5.37
N GLU A 189 -3.23 19.67 -5.95
CA GLU A 189 -3.02 19.64 -7.40
C GLU A 189 -2.57 18.24 -7.88
N ALA A 190 -1.73 17.53 -7.11
CA ALA A 190 -1.31 16.17 -7.44
C ALA A 190 -2.51 15.20 -7.44
N SER A 191 -3.37 15.27 -6.41
CA SER A 191 -4.62 14.50 -6.33
C SER A 191 -5.52 14.74 -7.55
N ARG A 192 -5.72 16.01 -7.89
CA ARG A 192 -6.55 16.39 -9.06
C ARG A 192 -6.01 15.79 -10.36
N ARG A 193 -4.68 15.85 -10.59
CA ARG A 193 -4.04 15.30 -11.79
C ARG A 193 -4.06 13.78 -11.82
N ALA A 194 -3.77 13.12 -10.70
CA ALA A 194 -3.79 11.67 -10.59
C ALA A 194 -5.19 11.10 -10.85
N ASN A 195 -6.21 11.73 -10.25
CA ASN A 195 -7.60 11.33 -10.51
C ASN A 195 -8.01 11.60 -11.96
N ALA A 196 -7.61 12.71 -12.57
CA ALA A 196 -7.90 12.99 -13.98
C ALA A 196 -7.31 11.93 -14.92
N GLU A 197 -6.05 11.53 -14.67
CA GLU A 197 -5.39 10.47 -15.43
C GLU A 197 -6.08 9.11 -15.25
N ARG A 198 -6.49 8.79 -14.03
CA ARG A 198 -7.16 7.52 -13.71
C ARG A 198 -8.57 7.46 -14.27
N MET A 199 -9.35 8.53 -14.12
CA MET A 199 -10.72 8.58 -14.62
C MET A 199 -10.78 8.34 -16.13
N ALA A 200 -9.82 8.84 -16.90
CA ALA A 200 -9.74 8.63 -18.34
C ALA A 200 -9.61 7.13 -18.73
N LYS A 201 -9.18 6.27 -17.83
CA LYS A 201 -8.99 4.82 -18.05
C LYS A 201 -10.20 4.00 -17.58
N LEU A 202 -11.15 4.61 -16.85
CA LEU A 202 -12.33 3.91 -16.36
C LEU A 202 -13.43 3.87 -17.43
N PRO A 203 -14.18 2.75 -17.52
CA PRO A 203 -15.30 2.65 -18.47
C PRO A 203 -16.41 3.64 -18.12
N HIS A 204 -17.18 4.02 -19.14
CA HIS A 204 -18.30 4.96 -19.04
C HIS A 204 -17.96 6.40 -18.63
N VAL A 205 -16.67 6.76 -18.58
CA VAL A 205 -16.24 8.15 -18.47
C VAL A 205 -16.07 8.70 -19.89
N GLY A 206 -17.13 9.21 -20.49
CA GLY A 206 -17.12 9.66 -21.89
C GLY A 206 -16.28 10.92 -22.15
N GLN A 207 -15.95 11.70 -21.11
CA GLN A 207 -15.05 12.85 -21.13
C GLN A 207 -14.43 12.99 -19.74
N THR A 208 -13.24 13.57 -19.67
CA THR A 208 -12.61 13.89 -18.36
C THR A 208 -13.58 14.76 -17.54
N PRO A 209 -13.99 14.33 -16.36
CA PRO A 209 -14.95 15.09 -15.55
C PRO A 209 -14.37 16.47 -15.20
N ARG A 210 -15.23 17.47 -15.05
CA ARG A 210 -14.81 18.82 -14.66
C ARG A 210 -14.08 18.83 -13.31
N ASP A 211 -14.53 17.97 -12.40
CA ASP A 211 -13.89 17.72 -11.11
C ASP A 211 -13.57 16.22 -10.97
N PRO A 212 -12.35 15.81 -11.29
CA PRO A 212 -11.96 14.42 -11.22
C PRO A 212 -11.87 13.86 -9.80
N VAL A 213 -11.63 14.71 -8.78
CA VAL A 213 -11.60 14.28 -7.38
C VAL A 213 -13.03 13.99 -6.91
N ALA A 214 -13.97 14.88 -7.17
CA ALA A 214 -15.38 14.64 -6.84
C ALA A 214 -15.93 13.40 -7.54
N GLU A 215 -15.52 13.14 -8.79
CA GLU A 215 -15.92 11.92 -9.50
C GLU A 215 -15.30 10.66 -8.88
N ALA A 216 -14.04 10.70 -8.45
CA ALA A 216 -13.41 9.60 -7.74
C ALA A 216 -14.12 9.31 -6.40
N GLN A 217 -14.44 10.36 -5.64
CA GLN A 217 -15.21 10.24 -4.39
C GLN A 217 -16.60 9.66 -4.62
N ARG A 218 -17.32 10.13 -5.67
CA ARG A 218 -18.62 9.59 -6.05
C ARG A 218 -18.52 8.09 -6.35
N ARG A 219 -17.54 7.67 -7.12
CA ARG A 219 -17.33 6.27 -7.48
C ARG A 219 -16.91 5.42 -6.29
N ALA A 220 -16.12 5.95 -5.38
CA ALA A 220 -15.68 5.23 -4.19
C ALA A 220 -16.85 4.85 -3.26
N VAL A 221 -17.91 5.68 -3.20
CA VAL A 221 -19.10 5.40 -2.39
C VAL A 221 -20.24 4.72 -3.15
N ASP A 222 -20.13 4.58 -4.47
CA ASP A 222 -21.12 3.91 -5.31
C ASP A 222 -20.80 2.42 -5.44
N TRP A 223 -21.60 1.57 -4.79
CA TRP A 223 -21.36 0.13 -4.75
C TRP A 223 -21.39 -0.54 -6.14
N SER A 224 -22.04 0.06 -7.12
CA SER A 224 -22.22 -0.48 -8.48
C SER A 224 -21.05 -0.13 -9.43
N GLU A 225 -20.27 0.88 -9.09
CA GLU A 225 -19.20 1.40 -9.94
C GLU A 225 -17.91 0.56 -9.84
N ILE A 226 -17.09 0.67 -10.88
CA ILE A 226 -15.73 0.14 -10.87
C ILE A 226 -14.88 0.99 -9.93
N ARG A 227 -13.98 0.32 -9.19
CA ARG A 227 -13.10 0.99 -8.24
C ARG A 227 -12.21 2.02 -8.92
N PRO A 228 -12.09 3.23 -8.35
CA PRO A 228 -11.21 4.26 -8.92
C PRO A 228 -9.72 3.92 -8.83
N GLU A 229 -9.27 3.12 -7.84
CA GLU A 229 -7.86 2.79 -7.61
C GLU A 229 -7.31 1.65 -8.48
N TRP A 230 -7.67 1.61 -9.72
CA TRP A 230 -7.16 0.60 -10.67
C TRP A 230 -5.63 0.64 -10.88
N GLY A 231 -4.95 1.60 -10.25
CA GLY A 231 -3.52 1.81 -10.44
C GLY A 231 -2.64 0.58 -10.17
N LEU A 232 -3.02 -0.28 -9.21
CA LEU A 232 -2.28 -1.50 -8.88
C LEU A 232 -2.56 -2.66 -9.86
N ALA A 233 -3.69 -2.64 -10.57
CA ALA A 233 -4.08 -3.72 -11.48
C ALA A 233 -3.10 -3.97 -12.63
N ARG A 234 -2.28 -3.00 -12.98
CA ARG A 234 -1.32 -3.09 -14.08
C ARG A 234 0.12 -3.19 -13.63
N ASN A 235 0.38 -3.42 -12.34
CA ASN A 235 1.75 -3.51 -11.85
C ASN A 235 2.52 -4.64 -12.58
N ALA A 236 3.75 -4.35 -12.96
CA ALA A 236 4.58 -5.26 -13.76
C ALA A 236 6.00 -5.38 -13.22
N ALA A 237 6.50 -4.36 -12.52
CA ALA A 237 7.87 -4.35 -12.04
C ALA A 237 8.02 -3.70 -10.66
N PHE A 238 9.15 -4.02 -10.02
CA PHE A 238 9.64 -3.42 -8.79
C PHE A 238 11.10 -3.00 -9.01
N LEU A 239 11.37 -1.70 -9.03
CA LEU A 239 12.70 -1.16 -9.29
C LEU A 239 13.35 -0.70 -8.00
N ILE A 240 14.52 -1.25 -7.70
CA ILE A 240 15.38 -0.95 -6.56
C ILE A 240 16.61 -0.22 -7.09
N GLY A 241 16.72 1.08 -6.81
CA GLY A 241 17.83 1.87 -7.33
C GLY A 241 17.64 3.37 -7.16
N CYS A 242 18.56 4.12 -7.73
CA CYS A 242 18.53 5.57 -7.67
C CYS A 242 17.31 6.13 -8.42
N ARG A 243 16.58 7.06 -7.80
CA ARG A 243 15.42 7.74 -8.43
C ARG A 243 15.77 8.46 -9.75
N LYS A 244 17.03 8.75 -10.00
CA LYS A 244 17.49 9.34 -11.27
C LYS A 244 17.23 8.42 -12.47
N LEU A 245 17.20 7.09 -12.29
CA LEU A 245 16.92 6.13 -13.36
C LEU A 245 15.55 6.36 -14.02
N THR A 246 14.58 6.79 -13.25
CA THR A 246 13.19 6.95 -13.69
C THR A 246 12.76 8.41 -13.82
N LYS A 247 13.63 9.35 -13.46
CA LYS A 247 13.33 10.79 -13.57
C LYS A 247 12.99 11.18 -15.00
N GLY A 248 11.82 11.79 -15.19
CA GLY A 248 11.33 12.20 -16.51
C GLY A 248 10.80 11.05 -17.39
N LYS A 249 10.64 9.84 -16.82
CA LYS A 249 10.02 8.69 -17.49
C LYS A 249 8.59 8.52 -17.03
N ASP A 250 7.68 8.33 -17.97
CA ASP A 250 6.33 7.85 -17.66
C ASP A 250 6.36 6.32 -17.55
N LEU A 251 6.17 5.81 -16.35
CA LEU A 251 6.08 4.37 -16.07
C LEU A 251 4.63 3.87 -16.06
N ASN A 252 3.68 4.74 -16.40
CA ASN A 252 2.25 4.43 -16.54
C ASN A 252 1.64 3.76 -15.30
N GLY A 253 2.14 4.10 -14.09
CA GLY A 253 1.69 3.51 -12.83
C GLY A 253 2.00 2.01 -12.67
N ARG A 254 2.90 1.44 -13.47
CA ARG A 254 3.13 -0.01 -13.54
C ARG A 254 4.35 -0.50 -12.76
N VAL A 255 5.09 0.39 -12.12
CA VAL A 255 6.37 0.05 -11.48
C VAL A 255 6.37 0.58 -10.05
N PHE A 256 6.60 -0.31 -9.10
CA PHE A 256 6.96 0.08 -7.73
C PHE A 256 8.38 0.60 -7.72
N LEU A 257 8.65 1.68 -6.99
CA LEU A 257 9.96 2.31 -6.91
C LEU A 257 10.46 2.29 -5.48
N HIS A 258 11.65 1.71 -5.29
CA HIS A 258 12.37 1.74 -4.02
C HIS A 258 13.72 2.43 -4.19
N SER A 259 14.01 3.43 -3.34
CA SER A 259 15.30 4.10 -3.35
C SER A 259 16.38 3.18 -2.79
N TYR A 260 17.50 3.08 -3.48
CA TYR A 260 18.66 2.28 -3.07
C TYR A 260 19.92 2.83 -3.70
N ASP A 261 21.00 2.87 -2.92
CA ASP A 261 22.36 3.16 -3.40
C ASP A 261 23.31 2.04 -2.93
N TRP A 262 23.73 1.19 -3.84
CA TRP A 262 24.60 0.06 -3.57
C TRP A 262 25.95 0.47 -2.95
N ARG A 263 26.41 1.73 -3.16
CA ARG A 263 27.65 2.26 -2.61
C ARG A 263 27.58 2.49 -1.09
N GLU A 264 26.36 2.72 -0.58
CA GLU A 264 26.09 2.89 0.85
C GLU A 264 25.77 1.56 1.54
N ASP A 265 25.72 0.45 0.79
CA ASP A 265 25.42 -0.89 1.29
C ASP A 265 26.53 -1.89 0.94
N PRO A 266 27.75 -1.72 1.48
CA PRO A 266 28.90 -2.56 1.12
C PRO A 266 28.73 -4.04 1.46
N THR A 267 27.86 -4.39 2.39
CA THR A 267 27.56 -5.76 2.82
C THR A 267 26.41 -6.41 2.06
N GLY A 268 25.55 -5.61 1.38
CA GLY A 268 24.31 -6.05 0.74
C GLY A 268 23.17 -6.35 1.72
N GLU A 269 23.29 -5.95 2.98
CA GLU A 269 22.26 -6.20 4.00
C GLU A 269 21.00 -5.36 3.77
N ALA A 270 21.17 -4.08 3.37
CA ALA A 270 20.04 -3.24 3.03
C ALA A 270 19.28 -3.79 1.82
N LEU A 271 20.00 -4.24 0.78
CA LEU A 271 19.38 -4.89 -0.37
C LEU A 271 18.62 -6.17 0.03
N ALA A 272 19.21 -6.99 0.88
CA ALA A 272 18.55 -8.20 1.39
C ALA A 272 17.27 -7.86 2.17
N GLY A 273 17.29 -6.80 2.98
CA GLY A 273 16.12 -6.28 3.70
C GLY A 273 15.02 -5.79 2.75
N ILE A 274 15.38 -5.07 1.68
CA ILE A 274 14.43 -4.60 0.66
C ILE A 274 13.77 -5.79 -0.06
N ILE A 275 14.53 -6.83 -0.37
CA ILE A 275 13.99 -8.04 -1.00
C ILE A 275 13.06 -8.80 -0.05
N ALA A 276 13.44 -8.96 1.22
CA ALA A 276 12.64 -9.68 2.20
C ALA A 276 11.34 -8.96 2.58
N GLY A 277 11.34 -7.63 2.62
CA GLY A 277 10.20 -6.79 2.98
C GLY A 277 9.49 -6.18 1.76
N PRO A 278 9.84 -4.97 1.34
CA PRO A 278 9.10 -4.22 0.30
C PRO A 278 8.89 -4.98 -1.01
N ALA A 279 9.90 -5.67 -1.53
CA ALA A 279 9.78 -6.42 -2.78
C ALA A 279 8.86 -7.64 -2.63
N THR A 280 8.86 -8.29 -1.47
CA THR A 280 7.95 -9.39 -1.15
C THR A 280 6.50 -8.89 -1.11
N VAL A 281 6.23 -7.73 -0.51
CA VAL A 281 4.89 -7.12 -0.52
C VAL A 281 4.47 -6.78 -1.95
N GLY A 282 5.36 -6.19 -2.75
CA GLY A 282 5.11 -5.93 -4.18
C GLY A 282 4.77 -7.21 -4.95
N GLN A 283 5.43 -8.33 -4.62
CA GLN A 283 5.13 -9.63 -5.20
C GLN A 283 3.74 -10.15 -4.79
N TRP A 284 3.35 -10.01 -3.53
CA TRP A 284 2.03 -10.44 -3.07
C TRP A 284 0.92 -9.68 -3.79
N ILE A 285 1.05 -8.37 -3.93
CA ILE A 285 0.11 -7.54 -4.70
C ILE A 285 0.02 -8.05 -6.14
N ASN A 286 1.18 -8.24 -6.80
CA ASN A 286 1.21 -8.74 -8.17
C ASN A 286 0.56 -10.13 -8.29
N LEU A 287 0.86 -11.05 -7.37
CA LEU A 287 0.29 -12.40 -7.40
C LEU A 287 -1.21 -12.43 -7.14
N GLN A 288 -1.73 -11.54 -6.30
CA GLN A 288 -3.17 -11.42 -6.08
C GLN A 288 -3.89 -11.02 -7.37
N TYR A 289 -3.42 -9.98 -8.06
CA TYR A 289 -3.96 -9.56 -9.35
C TYR A 289 -3.79 -10.66 -10.41
N TYR A 290 -2.61 -11.27 -10.44
CA TYR A 290 -2.32 -12.37 -11.37
C TYR A 290 -3.29 -13.54 -11.17
N ALA A 291 -3.41 -14.05 -9.96
CA ALA A 291 -4.24 -15.21 -9.64
C ALA A 291 -5.74 -14.92 -9.88
N SER A 292 -6.22 -13.74 -9.48
CA SER A 292 -7.60 -13.32 -9.71
C SER A 292 -7.93 -13.13 -11.20
N THR A 293 -6.90 -12.87 -12.04
CA THR A 293 -7.07 -12.75 -13.50
C THR A 293 -7.06 -14.09 -14.21
N VAL A 294 -6.09 -14.98 -13.89
CA VAL A 294 -5.90 -16.25 -14.62
C VAL A 294 -6.80 -17.37 -14.13
N ALA A 295 -7.25 -17.32 -12.89
CA ALA A 295 -8.13 -18.33 -12.30
C ALA A 295 -9.20 -17.67 -11.40
N PRO A 296 -10.08 -16.82 -11.97
CA PRO A 296 -11.05 -16.03 -11.22
C PRO A 296 -12.05 -16.89 -10.42
N HIS A 297 -12.31 -18.11 -10.86
CA HIS A 297 -13.22 -19.01 -10.13
C HIS A 297 -12.62 -19.60 -8.85
N HIS A 298 -11.29 -19.60 -8.72
CA HIS A 298 -10.58 -20.12 -7.53
C HIS A 298 -9.98 -19.01 -6.67
N TYR A 299 -9.45 -17.96 -7.30
CA TYR A 299 -8.68 -16.90 -6.65
C TYR A 299 -9.28 -15.51 -6.88
N GLY A 300 -10.49 -15.43 -7.37
CA GLY A 300 -11.28 -14.22 -7.47
C GLY A 300 -12.45 -14.25 -6.49
N SER A 301 -13.10 -13.12 -6.32
CA SER A 301 -14.32 -13.00 -5.50
C SER A 301 -15.60 -12.82 -6.35
N GLY A 302 -15.54 -13.15 -7.63
CA GLY A 302 -16.69 -13.11 -8.54
C GLY A 302 -17.09 -11.70 -8.96
N ASP A 303 -18.37 -11.50 -9.22
CA ASP A 303 -18.94 -10.22 -9.63
C ASP A 303 -19.44 -9.44 -8.40
N LYS A 304 -18.93 -8.20 -8.21
CA LYS A 304 -19.30 -7.38 -7.04
C LYS A 304 -20.77 -7.02 -6.96
N THR A 305 -21.51 -7.08 -8.07
CA THR A 305 -22.95 -6.79 -8.10
C THR A 305 -23.80 -7.90 -7.48
N THR A 306 -23.24 -9.11 -7.41
CA THR A 306 -23.88 -10.30 -6.85
C THR A 306 -23.24 -10.79 -5.55
N GLN A 307 -22.25 -10.08 -5.04
CA GLN A 307 -21.52 -10.44 -3.82
C GLN A 307 -22.32 -10.14 -2.56
N THR A 308 -22.21 -11.05 -1.58
CA THR A 308 -22.64 -10.85 -0.20
C THR A 308 -21.40 -10.70 0.68
N VAL A 309 -21.24 -9.53 1.30
CA VAL A 309 -20.11 -9.24 2.19
C VAL A 309 -20.30 -9.89 3.55
N THR A 310 -19.28 -10.57 4.02
CA THR A 310 -19.28 -11.30 5.30
C THR A 310 -18.28 -10.69 6.27
N GLY A 311 -18.67 -9.60 6.92
CA GLY A 311 -17.97 -9.01 8.05
C GLY A 311 -16.48 -8.69 7.82
N SER A 312 -16.09 -8.25 6.64
CA SER A 312 -14.69 -7.99 6.25
C SER A 312 -13.77 -9.23 6.20
N ILE A 313 -14.32 -10.43 6.44
CA ILE A 313 -13.56 -11.69 6.39
C ILE A 313 -13.44 -12.21 4.96
N GLY A 314 -14.47 -11.99 4.15
CA GLY A 314 -14.55 -12.43 2.77
C GLY A 314 -15.90 -12.11 2.15
N VAL A 315 -16.13 -12.64 0.96
CA VAL A 315 -17.38 -12.47 0.24
C VAL A 315 -17.93 -13.83 -0.20
N MET A 316 -19.24 -13.89 -0.40
CA MET A 316 -19.93 -15.02 -1.03
C MET A 316 -20.63 -14.55 -2.31
N GLN A 317 -20.79 -15.44 -3.28
CA GLN A 317 -21.66 -15.21 -4.42
C GLN A 317 -23.07 -15.66 -4.05
N GLY A 318 -23.97 -14.69 -3.86
CA GLY A 318 -25.30 -14.97 -3.31
C GLY A 318 -25.21 -15.54 -1.88
N ASN A 319 -26.12 -16.47 -1.56
CA ASN A 319 -26.26 -17.02 -0.21
C ASN A 319 -25.70 -18.45 -0.06
N GLY A 320 -25.10 -19.02 -1.07
CA GLY A 320 -24.80 -20.45 -1.11
C GLY A 320 -23.39 -20.82 -1.56
N SER A 321 -22.48 -19.86 -1.72
CA SER A 321 -21.09 -20.18 -2.04
C SER A 321 -20.21 -20.25 -0.80
N ASP A 322 -19.04 -20.88 -0.94
CA ASP A 322 -17.95 -20.75 0.02
C ASP A 322 -17.44 -19.29 0.06
N LEU A 323 -16.76 -18.96 1.15
CA LEU A 323 -16.07 -17.66 1.25
C LEU A 323 -14.98 -17.56 0.20
N LEU A 324 -15.05 -16.49 -0.55
CA LEU A 324 -14.08 -16.14 -1.60
C LEU A 324 -13.15 -15.04 -1.07
N ALA A 325 -11.85 -15.23 -1.31
CA ALA A 325 -10.82 -14.28 -0.94
C ALA A 325 -9.99 -13.97 -2.19
N GLY A 326 -10.17 -12.81 -2.75
CA GLY A 326 -9.49 -12.38 -3.96
C GLY A 326 -10.14 -11.14 -4.53
N LEU A 327 -9.70 -10.71 -5.70
CA LEU A 327 -10.24 -9.50 -6.31
C LEU A 327 -11.50 -9.84 -7.13
N PRO A 328 -12.54 -8.99 -7.08
CA PRO A 328 -13.69 -9.14 -7.95
C PRO A 328 -13.32 -8.90 -9.41
N TRP A 329 -14.16 -9.37 -10.32
CA TRP A 329 -13.96 -9.23 -11.76
C TRP A 329 -13.72 -7.78 -12.18
N GLN A 330 -14.47 -6.84 -11.60
CA GLN A 330 -14.35 -5.40 -11.86
C GLN A 330 -13.01 -4.78 -11.40
N SER A 331 -12.17 -5.52 -10.70
CA SER A 331 -10.82 -5.05 -10.33
C SER A 331 -9.75 -5.45 -11.32
N VAL A 332 -9.99 -6.44 -12.15
CA VAL A 332 -9.01 -7.02 -13.08
C VAL A 332 -9.44 -6.89 -14.53
N ALA A 333 -10.71 -6.66 -14.80
CA ALA A 333 -11.27 -6.54 -16.15
C ALA A 333 -11.90 -5.17 -16.41
N ALA A 334 -11.78 -4.68 -17.62
CA ALA A 334 -12.44 -3.47 -18.12
C ALA A 334 -13.87 -3.77 -18.59
N SER A 335 -14.14 -5.01 -19.02
CA SER A 335 -15.44 -5.51 -19.42
C SER A 335 -15.46 -7.04 -19.33
N ASP A 336 -16.58 -7.67 -19.65
CA ASP A 336 -16.69 -9.14 -19.71
C ASP A 336 -15.73 -9.81 -20.71
N ARG A 337 -15.16 -9.04 -21.61
CA ARG A 337 -14.31 -9.54 -22.70
C ARG A 337 -12.90 -8.97 -22.70
N GLU A 338 -12.62 -7.99 -21.88
CA GLU A 338 -11.36 -7.26 -21.90
C GLU A 338 -10.74 -7.20 -20.50
N LEU A 339 -9.54 -7.78 -20.38
CA LEU A 339 -8.76 -7.69 -19.16
C LEU A 339 -8.06 -6.33 -19.08
N PHE A 340 -8.18 -5.67 -17.93
CA PHE A 340 -7.40 -4.48 -17.62
C PHE A 340 -6.02 -4.85 -17.07
N HIS A 341 -5.94 -5.90 -16.25
CA HIS A 341 -4.69 -6.41 -15.71
C HIS A 341 -4.09 -7.47 -16.65
N ALA A 342 -2.92 -7.17 -17.22
CA ALA A 342 -2.15 -8.19 -17.92
C ALA A 342 -1.52 -9.14 -16.87
N PRO A 343 -1.76 -10.48 -16.94
CA PRO A 343 -1.26 -11.43 -15.95
C PRO A 343 0.24 -11.68 -16.11
N LEU A 344 1.05 -10.75 -15.64
CA LEU A 344 2.51 -10.79 -15.68
C LEU A 344 3.07 -11.18 -14.32
N ARG A 345 4.18 -11.92 -14.33
CA ARG A 345 5.01 -12.13 -13.14
C ARG A 345 5.83 -10.87 -12.88
N LEU A 346 5.94 -10.49 -11.60
CA LEU A 346 6.67 -9.29 -11.20
C LEU A 346 8.14 -9.36 -11.66
N LEU A 347 8.60 -8.32 -12.34
CA LEU A 347 10.00 -8.12 -12.70
C LEU A 347 10.68 -7.27 -11.63
N VAL A 348 11.57 -7.87 -10.85
CA VAL A 348 12.44 -7.14 -9.93
C VAL A 348 13.66 -6.65 -10.69
N ILE A 349 13.92 -5.34 -10.64
CA ILE A 349 15.04 -4.68 -11.31
C ILE A 349 15.92 -4.05 -10.22
N ILE A 350 17.20 -4.38 -10.20
CA ILE A 350 18.14 -3.90 -9.18
C ILE A 350 19.29 -3.13 -9.85
N GLU A 351 19.49 -1.88 -9.46
CA GLU A 351 20.68 -1.10 -9.84
C GLU A 351 21.83 -1.44 -8.89
N ALA A 352 22.65 -2.40 -9.31
CA ALA A 352 23.86 -2.80 -8.59
C ALA A 352 24.81 -3.54 -9.51
N PRO A 353 26.14 -3.59 -9.21
CA PRO A 353 27.08 -4.46 -9.92
C PRO A 353 26.64 -5.94 -9.82
N SER A 354 26.96 -6.72 -10.86
CA SER A 354 26.50 -8.12 -10.95
C SER A 354 26.91 -8.97 -9.74
N TYR A 355 28.05 -8.71 -9.14
CA TYR A 355 28.51 -9.47 -7.97
C TYR A 355 27.61 -9.29 -6.73
N TYR A 356 26.92 -8.11 -6.57
CA TYR A 356 25.91 -7.91 -5.52
C TYR A 356 24.73 -8.83 -5.72
N ILE A 357 24.29 -9.00 -6.96
CA ILE A 357 23.18 -9.88 -7.29
C ILE A 357 23.56 -11.34 -7.04
N GLU A 358 24.78 -11.73 -7.41
CA GLU A 358 25.33 -13.06 -7.14
C GLU A 358 25.33 -13.35 -5.63
N GLN A 359 25.88 -12.43 -4.82
CA GLN A 359 25.88 -12.56 -3.36
C GLN A 359 24.48 -12.62 -2.77
N LEU A 360 23.54 -11.81 -3.26
CA LEU A 360 22.14 -11.84 -2.82
C LEU A 360 21.51 -13.20 -3.09
N LEU A 361 21.70 -13.74 -4.29
CA LEU A 361 21.15 -15.05 -4.68
C LEU A 361 21.80 -16.20 -3.92
N ASP A 362 23.08 -16.10 -3.57
CA ASP A 362 23.79 -17.12 -2.78
C ASP A 362 23.33 -17.14 -1.32
N ARG A 363 23.10 -15.97 -0.73
CA ARG A 363 22.69 -15.82 0.68
C ARG A 363 21.19 -16.03 0.90
N ASN A 364 20.35 -15.79 -0.13
CA ASN A 364 18.89 -15.85 -0.03
C ASN A 364 18.33 -16.98 -0.92
N GLU A 365 18.31 -18.19 -0.36
CA GLU A 365 17.79 -19.37 -1.07
C GLU A 365 16.32 -19.23 -1.49
N GLU A 366 15.48 -18.63 -0.65
CA GLU A 366 14.07 -18.42 -0.97
C GLU A 366 13.90 -17.51 -2.19
N PHE A 367 14.60 -16.38 -2.22
CA PHE A 367 14.55 -15.46 -3.35
C PHE A 367 15.09 -16.13 -4.62
N ARG A 368 16.24 -16.83 -4.54
CA ARG A 368 16.79 -17.60 -5.65
C ARG A 368 15.78 -18.62 -6.19
N ARG A 369 15.11 -19.38 -5.32
CA ARG A 369 14.09 -20.36 -5.71
C ARG A 369 12.89 -19.71 -6.39
N LYS A 370 12.44 -18.54 -5.93
CA LYS A 370 11.35 -17.77 -6.58
C LYS A 370 11.72 -17.38 -8.00
N VAL A 371 12.97 -16.96 -8.24
CA VAL A 371 13.47 -16.60 -9.57
C VAL A 371 13.63 -17.85 -10.44
N GLN A 372 14.25 -18.92 -9.93
CA GLN A 372 14.45 -20.19 -10.66
C GLN A 372 13.13 -20.81 -11.11
N ASN A 373 12.11 -20.77 -10.26
CA ASN A 373 10.79 -21.31 -10.57
C ASN A 373 9.91 -20.34 -11.40
N GLY A 374 10.43 -19.18 -11.76
CA GLY A 374 9.71 -18.19 -12.57
C GLY A 374 8.57 -17.48 -11.86
N TRP A 375 8.50 -17.56 -10.51
CA TRP A 375 7.54 -16.78 -9.72
C TRP A 375 7.87 -15.28 -9.69
N LEU A 376 9.15 -14.97 -9.87
CA LEU A 376 9.69 -13.64 -10.10
C LEU A 376 10.56 -13.66 -11.36
N ARG A 377 10.63 -12.54 -12.04
CA ARG A 377 11.67 -12.23 -13.02
C ARG A 377 12.70 -11.33 -12.34
N LEU A 378 13.97 -11.53 -12.65
CA LEU A 378 15.06 -10.71 -12.09
C LEU A 378 15.93 -10.15 -13.19
N ALA A 379 16.18 -8.84 -13.09
CA ALA A 379 17.15 -8.15 -13.93
C ALA A 379 17.99 -7.21 -13.07
N SER A 380 19.18 -6.88 -13.53
CA SER A 380 19.99 -5.83 -12.94
C SER A 380 20.44 -4.81 -13.98
N ILE A 381 20.70 -3.58 -13.52
CA ILE A 381 21.30 -2.51 -14.29
C ILE A 381 22.68 -2.28 -13.68
N ASP A 382 23.72 -2.49 -14.49
CA ASP A 382 25.09 -2.18 -14.07
C ASP A 382 25.28 -0.67 -13.95
N PRO A 383 25.67 -0.15 -12.77
CA PRO A 383 25.72 1.29 -12.54
C PRO A 383 26.82 2.01 -13.32
N ALA A 384 27.88 1.30 -13.73
CA ALA A 384 29.00 1.88 -14.44
C ALA A 384 28.76 2.01 -15.95
N SER A 385 28.14 0.98 -16.54
CA SER A 385 27.88 0.89 -17.97
C SER A 385 26.44 1.18 -18.39
N GLY A 386 25.49 1.11 -17.46
CA GLY A 386 24.05 1.11 -17.75
C GLY A 386 23.57 -0.17 -18.42
N ALA A 387 24.40 -1.20 -18.50
CA ALA A 387 24.06 -2.45 -19.16
C ALA A 387 22.99 -3.21 -18.38
N TRP A 388 22.03 -3.75 -19.12
CA TRP A 388 20.97 -4.57 -18.61
C TRP A 388 21.39 -6.05 -18.58
N VAL A 389 21.19 -6.71 -17.45
CA VAL A 389 21.50 -8.12 -17.26
C VAL A 389 20.25 -8.88 -16.79
N ASN A 390 19.81 -9.90 -17.55
CA ASN A 390 18.75 -10.79 -17.14
C ASN A 390 19.30 -11.99 -16.36
N TRP A 391 18.66 -12.34 -15.26
CA TRP A 391 19.01 -13.44 -14.37
C TRP A 391 18.03 -14.60 -14.58
N GLU A 392 18.20 -15.33 -15.68
CA GLU A 392 17.36 -16.48 -16.01
C GLU A 392 17.82 -17.76 -15.36
N ALA A 393 16.96 -18.79 -15.35
CA ALA A 393 17.24 -20.09 -14.72
C ALA A 393 18.54 -20.74 -15.22
N GLY A 394 18.87 -20.61 -16.51
CA GLY A 394 20.11 -21.12 -17.09
C GLY A 394 21.38 -20.45 -16.52
N ARG A 395 21.36 -19.15 -16.32
CA ARG A 395 22.46 -18.41 -15.68
C ARG A 395 22.60 -18.77 -14.20
N LEU A 396 21.49 -18.93 -13.49
CA LEU A 396 21.47 -19.34 -12.09
C LEU A 396 22.01 -20.76 -11.90
N ALA A 397 21.73 -21.68 -12.83
CA ALA A 397 22.27 -23.04 -12.79
C ALA A 397 23.80 -23.05 -12.95
N SER A 398 24.37 -22.17 -13.78
CA SER A 398 25.83 -22.06 -13.96
C SER A 398 26.56 -21.47 -12.75
N MET A 399 25.87 -20.70 -11.89
CA MET A 399 26.44 -20.20 -10.64
C MET A 399 26.57 -21.30 -9.57
N GLN A 400 25.68 -22.29 -9.56
CA GLN A 400 25.72 -23.42 -8.62
C GLN A 400 26.83 -24.45 -8.93
N GLN A 401 27.44 -24.35 -10.12
CA GLN A 401 28.53 -25.25 -10.55
C GLN A 401 29.93 -24.67 -10.33
N ARG A 402 30.01 -23.44 -9.85
CA ARG A 402 31.26 -22.76 -9.44
C ARG A 402 31.42 -22.80 -7.93
#